data_39bc316a09f666850d137e467e3f8c92
#
_entry.id   39bc316a09f666850d137e467e3f8c92
#
_cell.length_a   1.000
_cell.length_b   1.000
_cell.length_c   1.000
_cell.angle_alpha   90.00
_cell.angle_beta   90.00
_cell.angle_gamma   90.00
#
_symmetry.space_group_name_H-M   'P 1'
#
loop_
_entity.id
_entity.type
_entity.pdbx_description
1 polymer ?
#
loop_
_entity_poly.entity_id
_entity_poly.type
_entity_poly.pdbx_seq_one_letter_code
_entity_poly.pdbx_strand_id
1 'polypeptide(L)'
;MISFEHKFIFIHAPKTAGNAIQNVLKKYSGDEIINTSFNKDGVMDKFGLNNFAGGKHATLRHYVQNWDDSFGKLEDYTISGCVRNPWDRATSYYFYLGHGTMSCQKFEESTRQLSPQTNYYAYEGKNMLTCPISYENIQNDFYKFCDTVGIEREELPKANVSKKKTKHFSEYYTDCPSVDSLIRKKFERDIDMFGY
;
A
#
# COMPACT_ATOMS: atom_id res chain seq x y z
N MET A 1 -2.58 10.31 0.61
CA MET A 1 -1.86 11.49 1.18
C MET A 1 -1.34 12.33 0.03
N ILE A 2 -1.50 13.64 0.10
CA ILE A 2 -1.00 14.57 -0.90
C ILE A 2 -0.10 15.63 -0.23
N SER A 3 0.96 16.05 -0.91
CA SER A 3 1.76 17.22 -0.55
C SER A 3 1.71 18.23 -1.69
N PHE A 4 1.13 19.40 -1.42
CA PHE A 4 1.05 20.49 -2.40
C PHE A 4 2.40 21.20 -2.54
N GLU A 5 3.16 21.30 -1.47
CA GLU A 5 4.49 21.93 -1.43
C GLU A 5 5.52 21.09 -2.21
N HIS A 6 5.58 19.79 -1.93
CA HIS A 6 6.55 18.86 -2.53
C HIS A 6 6.01 18.13 -3.77
N LYS A 7 4.81 18.49 -4.23
CA LYS A 7 4.20 17.95 -5.45
C LYS A 7 4.25 16.42 -5.52
N PHE A 8 3.75 15.73 -4.49
CA PHE A 8 3.60 14.28 -4.52
C PHE A 8 2.23 13.81 -4.03
N ILE A 9 1.83 12.64 -4.51
CA ILE A 9 0.70 11.85 -4.03
C ILE A 9 1.21 10.48 -3.59
N PHE A 10 1.00 10.11 -2.34
CA PHE A 10 1.29 8.76 -1.86
C PHE A 10 0.00 7.95 -1.69
N ILE A 11 -0.13 6.89 -2.48
CA ILE A 11 -1.27 5.98 -2.46
C ILE A 11 -0.96 4.79 -1.55
N HIS A 12 -1.82 4.53 -0.57
CA HIS A 12 -1.63 3.44 0.39
C HIS A 12 -2.53 2.23 0.08
N ALA A 13 -2.04 1.26 -0.66
CA ALA A 13 -2.68 -0.04 -0.75
C ALA A 13 -2.54 -0.83 0.57
N PRO A 14 -3.56 -1.57 1.01
CA PRO A 14 -3.47 -2.38 2.23
C PRO A 14 -2.35 -3.42 2.17
N LYS A 15 -1.63 -3.61 3.28
CA LYS A 15 -0.60 -4.65 3.49
C LYS A 15 0.67 -4.49 2.65
N THR A 16 0.99 -3.28 2.26
CA THR A 16 2.23 -2.92 1.54
C THR A 16 3.18 -2.05 2.38
N ALA A 17 3.09 -2.11 3.71
CA ALA A 17 3.85 -1.27 4.65
C ALA A 17 3.57 0.24 4.59
N GLY A 18 2.47 0.67 3.96
CA GLY A 18 2.13 2.08 3.84
C GLY A 18 2.04 2.85 5.16
N ASN A 19 1.79 2.18 6.31
CA ASN A 19 1.82 2.83 7.62
C ASN A 19 3.22 3.35 7.97
N ALA A 20 4.27 2.57 7.70
CA ALA A 20 5.65 2.97 7.97
C ALA A 20 6.00 4.21 7.13
N ILE A 21 5.66 4.18 5.83
CA ILE A 21 5.91 5.28 4.90
C ILE A 21 5.11 6.53 5.30
N GLN A 22 3.82 6.39 5.53
CA GLN A 22 2.97 7.53 5.92
C GLN A 22 3.38 8.14 7.26
N ASN A 23 3.93 7.36 8.20
CA ASN A 23 4.44 7.89 9.46
C ASN A 23 5.57 8.91 9.26
N VAL A 24 6.41 8.70 8.27
CA VAL A 24 7.46 9.66 7.89
C VAL A 24 6.87 10.81 7.08
N LEU A 25 6.04 10.50 6.08
CA LEU A 25 5.50 11.49 5.15
C LEU A 25 4.45 12.45 5.75
N LYS A 26 3.86 12.12 6.90
CA LYS A 26 2.77 12.93 7.49
C LYS A 26 3.13 14.39 7.73
N LYS A 27 4.39 14.70 8.01
CA LYS A 27 4.86 16.08 8.22
C LYS A 27 4.87 16.93 6.95
N TYR A 28 4.82 16.29 5.79
CA TYR A 28 4.75 16.93 4.47
C TYR A 28 3.35 16.96 3.88
N SER A 29 2.34 16.43 4.60
CA SER A 29 0.98 16.39 4.11
C SER A 29 0.38 17.80 4.03
N GLY A 30 -0.08 18.16 2.84
CA GLY A 30 -0.86 19.38 2.61
C GLY A 30 -2.34 19.22 2.92
N ASP A 31 -2.77 18.02 3.33
CA ASP A 31 -4.14 17.68 3.65
C ASP A 31 -4.30 17.39 5.15
N GLU A 32 -5.48 17.69 5.69
CA GLU A 32 -5.76 17.43 7.10
C GLU A 32 -5.77 15.93 7.40
N ILE A 33 -4.98 15.51 8.39
CA ILE A 33 -4.92 14.13 8.83
C ILE A 33 -5.90 13.93 9.99
N ILE A 34 -7.03 13.28 9.73
CA ILE A 34 -7.98 12.91 10.77
C ILE A 34 -7.58 11.58 11.41
N ASN A 35 -7.54 11.60 12.73
CA ASN A 35 -7.38 10.41 13.57
C ASN A 35 -8.76 9.79 13.82
N THR A 36 -9.10 8.72 13.13
CA THR A 36 -10.46 8.15 13.21
C THR A 36 -10.60 6.99 14.18
N SER A 37 -9.54 6.25 14.49
CA SER A 37 -9.58 5.15 15.47
C SER A 37 -8.20 4.59 15.81
N PHE A 38 -8.10 3.90 16.94
CA PHE A 38 -6.99 3.00 17.23
C PHE A 38 -7.21 1.67 16.50
N ASN A 39 -6.18 1.15 15.83
CA ASN A 39 -6.23 -0.22 15.36
C ASN A 39 -6.09 -1.21 16.53
N LYS A 40 -6.24 -2.52 16.26
CA LYS A 40 -6.14 -3.59 17.26
C LYS A 40 -4.79 -3.62 18.03
N ASP A 41 -3.77 -2.96 17.51
CA ASP A 41 -2.41 -2.89 18.07
C ASP A 41 -2.17 -1.59 18.84
N GLY A 42 -3.20 -0.80 19.11
CA GLY A 42 -3.10 0.48 19.82
C GLY A 42 -2.43 1.60 19.00
N VAL A 43 -2.11 1.35 17.74
CA VAL A 43 -1.58 2.37 16.83
C VAL A 43 -2.76 3.13 16.25
N MET A 44 -2.79 4.45 16.44
CA MET A 44 -3.82 5.28 15.83
C MET A 44 -3.79 5.09 14.31
N ASP A 45 -4.94 4.80 13.75
CA ASP A 45 -5.14 4.76 12.30
C ASP A 45 -5.23 6.22 11.82
N LYS A 46 -4.05 6.84 11.71
CA LYS A 46 -3.86 8.29 11.66
C LYS A 46 -4.05 8.91 10.28
N PHE A 47 -4.43 8.14 9.28
CA PHE A 47 -4.35 8.61 7.91
C PHE A 47 -5.71 8.55 7.20
N GLY A 48 -6.70 9.24 7.75
CA GLY A 48 -7.86 9.63 6.97
C GLY A 48 -7.54 10.92 6.26
N LEU A 49 -7.52 10.94 4.96
CA LEU A 49 -7.54 12.16 4.18
C LEU A 49 -8.97 12.67 4.17
N ASN A 50 -9.18 13.85 4.67
CA ASN A 50 -10.51 14.29 5.06
C ASN A 50 -11.29 14.95 3.94
N ASN A 51 -10.66 15.84 3.23
CA ASN A 51 -11.37 16.73 2.32
C ASN A 51 -11.14 16.39 0.87
N PHE A 52 -10.11 15.57 0.57
CA PHE A 52 -9.69 15.39 -0.79
C PHE A 52 -10.00 14.00 -1.34
N ALA A 53 -9.60 12.94 -0.67
CA ALA A 53 -9.71 11.59 -1.22
C ALA A 53 -10.46 10.59 -0.33
N GLY A 54 -11.04 11.01 0.78
CA GLY A 54 -12.00 10.20 1.53
C GLY A 54 -11.44 9.00 2.29
N GLY A 55 -10.14 8.98 2.65
CA GLY A 55 -9.62 7.99 3.57
C GLY A 55 -8.21 7.47 3.28
N LYS A 56 -7.69 6.73 4.24
CA LYS A 56 -6.34 6.16 4.25
C LYS A 56 -5.99 5.33 3.02
N HIS A 57 -6.96 4.58 2.52
CA HIS A 57 -6.81 3.68 1.39
C HIS A 57 -7.47 4.23 0.12
N ALA A 58 -7.58 5.55 0.02
CA ALA A 58 -8.05 6.21 -1.19
C ALA A 58 -7.22 5.76 -2.40
N THR A 59 -7.90 5.43 -3.47
CA THR A 59 -7.27 5.02 -4.73
C THR A 59 -6.88 6.25 -5.54
N LEU A 60 -6.00 6.09 -6.52
CA LEU A 60 -5.70 7.16 -7.46
C LEU A 60 -6.96 7.75 -8.14
N ARG A 61 -7.94 6.90 -8.42
CA ARG A 61 -9.23 7.36 -8.98
C ARG A 61 -9.88 8.43 -8.10
N HIS A 62 -9.84 8.30 -6.76
CA HIS A 62 -10.38 9.32 -5.87
C HIS A 62 -9.65 10.65 -6.03
N TYR A 63 -8.32 10.63 -6.18
CA TYR A 63 -7.55 11.86 -6.42
C TYR A 63 -7.92 12.51 -7.75
N VAL A 64 -7.99 11.72 -8.84
CA VAL A 64 -8.35 12.23 -10.17
C VAL A 64 -9.77 12.82 -10.19
N GLN A 65 -10.74 12.13 -9.57
CA GLN A 65 -12.14 12.56 -9.56
C GLN A 65 -12.41 13.81 -8.71
N ASN A 66 -11.55 14.09 -7.75
CA ASN A 66 -11.67 15.24 -6.86
C ASN A 66 -10.54 16.27 -7.11
N TRP A 67 -9.87 16.18 -8.26
CA TRP A 67 -8.82 17.12 -8.60
C TRP A 67 -9.40 18.52 -8.83
N ASP A 68 -8.76 19.53 -8.26
CA ASP A 68 -9.14 20.93 -8.41
C ASP A 68 -8.00 21.67 -9.13
N ASP A 69 -8.34 22.51 -10.09
CA ASP A 69 -7.35 23.25 -10.90
C ASP A 69 -6.45 24.18 -10.06
N SER A 70 -6.91 24.57 -8.85
CA SER A 70 -6.10 25.35 -7.91
C SER A 70 -4.89 24.57 -7.38
N PHE A 71 -4.87 23.23 -7.47
CA PHE A 71 -3.73 22.40 -7.10
C PHE A 71 -2.64 22.36 -8.19
N GLY A 72 -2.91 22.91 -9.36
CA GLY A 72 -2.07 22.80 -10.55
C GLY A 72 -2.36 21.54 -11.35
N LYS A 73 -1.47 21.12 -12.22
CA LYS A 73 -1.66 19.95 -13.05
C LYS A 73 -1.28 18.66 -12.30
N LEU A 74 -2.08 17.62 -12.46
CA LEU A 74 -1.79 16.31 -11.85
C LEU A 74 -0.45 15.73 -12.34
N GLU A 75 -0.08 16.03 -13.59
CA GLU A 75 1.17 15.58 -14.20
C GLU A 75 2.42 16.19 -13.54
N ASP A 76 2.27 17.28 -12.81
CA ASP A 76 3.37 17.91 -12.05
C ASP A 76 3.65 17.16 -10.72
N TYR A 77 2.79 16.22 -10.36
CA TYR A 77 2.93 15.45 -9.11
C TYR A 77 3.63 14.11 -9.32
N THR A 78 4.57 13.81 -8.44
CA THR A 78 5.11 12.47 -8.32
C THR A 78 4.08 11.57 -7.64
N ILE A 79 3.58 10.58 -8.37
CA ILE A 79 2.64 9.59 -7.84
C ILE A 79 3.43 8.38 -7.36
N SER A 80 3.32 8.09 -6.07
CA SER A 80 4.02 6.98 -5.42
C SER A 80 3.07 6.06 -4.66
N GLY A 81 3.52 4.85 -4.45
CA GLY A 81 2.84 3.84 -3.64
C GLY A 81 3.76 2.65 -3.46
N CYS A 82 3.55 1.89 -2.39
CA CYS A 82 4.36 0.72 -2.14
C CYS A 82 3.70 -0.52 -2.74
N VAL A 83 4.41 -1.17 -3.66
CA VAL A 83 4.02 -2.45 -4.27
C VAL A 83 4.69 -3.61 -3.55
N ARG A 84 4.02 -4.73 -3.45
CA ARG A 84 4.49 -5.92 -2.75
C ARG A 84 4.12 -7.16 -3.52
N ASN A 85 4.97 -8.16 -3.49
CA ASN A 85 4.70 -9.48 -4.04
C ASN A 85 3.30 -9.98 -3.61
N PRO A 86 2.40 -10.34 -4.56
CA PRO A 86 1.01 -10.71 -4.26
C PRO A 86 0.87 -11.87 -3.27
N TRP A 87 1.76 -12.85 -3.33
CA TRP A 87 1.78 -13.99 -2.40
C TRP A 87 2.18 -13.55 -1.00
N ASP A 88 3.24 -12.77 -0.86
CA ASP A 88 3.66 -12.25 0.44
C ASP A 88 2.60 -11.31 1.04
N ARG A 89 1.95 -10.52 0.19
CA ARG A 89 0.87 -9.63 0.59
C ARG A 89 -0.36 -10.38 1.09
N ALA A 90 -0.79 -11.45 0.40
CA ALA A 90 -1.90 -12.29 0.82
C ALA A 90 -1.60 -13.02 2.14
N THR A 91 -0.38 -13.55 2.29
CA THR A 91 0.09 -14.13 3.55
C THR A 91 0.04 -13.10 4.69
N SER A 92 0.52 -11.87 4.44
CA SER A 92 0.44 -10.78 5.42
C SER A 92 -0.99 -10.43 5.81
N TYR A 93 -1.92 -10.48 4.87
CA TYR A 93 -3.32 -10.19 5.13
C TYR A 93 -4.00 -11.30 5.95
N TYR A 94 -3.70 -12.57 5.66
CA TYR A 94 -4.16 -13.72 6.44
C TYR A 94 -3.83 -13.57 7.93
N PHE A 95 -2.57 -13.30 8.25
CA PHE A 95 -2.15 -13.12 9.65
C PHE A 95 -2.67 -11.83 10.29
N TYR A 96 -2.87 -10.79 9.50
CA TYR A 96 -3.48 -9.54 9.98
C TYR A 96 -4.94 -9.75 10.46
N LEU A 97 -5.69 -10.62 9.82
CA LEU A 97 -7.05 -10.96 10.25
C LEU A 97 -7.09 -11.76 11.57
N GLY A 98 -5.93 -12.02 12.17
CA GLY A 98 -5.82 -12.66 13.47
C GLY A 98 -5.83 -14.19 13.41
N HIS A 99 -5.80 -14.79 12.22
CA HIS A 99 -5.68 -16.23 12.08
C HIS A 99 -4.37 -16.72 12.69
N GLY A 100 -4.44 -17.78 13.49
CA GLY A 100 -3.27 -18.36 14.16
C GLY A 100 -2.63 -19.44 13.32
N THR A 101 -3.15 -20.66 13.43
CA THR A 101 -2.69 -21.81 12.64
C THR A 101 -3.17 -21.69 11.19
N MET A 102 -2.33 -22.11 10.25
CA MET A 102 -2.67 -22.08 8.82
C MET A 102 -3.86 -22.99 8.53
N SER A 103 -4.85 -22.45 7.84
CA SER A 103 -6.01 -23.15 7.30
C SER A 103 -6.20 -22.70 5.86
N CYS A 104 -6.15 -23.63 4.91
CA CYS A 104 -6.26 -23.31 3.49
C CYS A 104 -7.60 -22.66 3.15
N GLN A 105 -8.70 -23.15 3.74
CA GLN A 105 -10.02 -22.54 3.56
C GLN A 105 -10.03 -21.06 3.98
N LYS A 106 -9.56 -20.76 5.20
CA LYS A 106 -9.50 -19.37 5.69
C LYS A 106 -8.52 -18.52 4.91
N PHE A 107 -7.47 -19.14 4.39
CA PHE A 107 -6.50 -18.44 3.55
C PHE A 107 -7.10 -18.08 2.19
N GLU A 108 -7.88 -18.99 1.57
CA GLU A 108 -8.64 -18.67 0.37
C GLU A 108 -9.66 -17.55 0.63
N GLU A 109 -10.46 -17.65 1.70
CA GLU A 109 -11.46 -16.64 2.06
C GLU A 109 -10.81 -15.25 2.24
N SER A 110 -9.70 -15.18 2.98
CA SER A 110 -8.96 -13.93 3.15
C SER A 110 -8.37 -13.40 1.84
N THR A 111 -7.84 -14.29 1.00
CA THR A 111 -7.29 -13.92 -0.31
C THR A 111 -8.39 -13.37 -1.23
N ARG A 112 -9.61 -13.94 -1.19
CA ARG A 112 -10.76 -13.43 -1.94
C ARG A 112 -11.18 -12.02 -1.51
N GLN A 113 -11.01 -11.67 -0.23
CA GLN A 113 -11.34 -10.33 0.29
C GLN A 113 -10.29 -9.26 -0.08
N LEU A 114 -9.04 -9.66 -0.29
CA LEU A 114 -7.95 -8.72 -0.57
C LEU A 114 -8.06 -8.17 -2.00
N SER A 115 -8.21 -6.85 -2.14
CA SER A 115 -8.27 -6.20 -3.46
C SER A 115 -6.90 -6.20 -4.16
N PRO A 116 -6.82 -6.35 -5.50
CA PRO A 116 -5.58 -6.15 -6.26
C PRO A 116 -4.95 -4.78 -6.01
N GLN A 117 -3.63 -4.71 -6.09
CA GLN A 117 -2.89 -3.44 -5.92
C GLN A 117 -3.14 -2.50 -7.11
N THR A 118 -3.33 -3.05 -8.29
CA THR A 118 -3.72 -2.31 -9.50
C THR A 118 -4.99 -1.49 -9.31
N ASN A 119 -5.92 -1.91 -8.44
CA ASN A 119 -7.11 -1.12 -8.12
C ASN A 119 -6.79 0.20 -7.40
N TYR A 120 -5.63 0.29 -6.76
CA TYR A 120 -5.19 1.50 -6.06
C TYR A 120 -4.37 2.42 -6.95
N TYR A 121 -3.56 1.87 -7.84
CA TYR A 121 -2.50 2.56 -8.57
C TYR A 121 -2.79 2.78 -10.05
N ALA A 122 -3.75 2.03 -10.62
CA ALA A 122 -4.09 2.18 -12.03
C ALA A 122 -5.29 3.13 -12.23
N TYR A 123 -5.21 3.89 -13.29
CA TYR A 123 -6.31 4.69 -13.81
C TYR A 123 -6.45 4.42 -15.30
N GLU A 124 -7.68 4.18 -15.76
CA GLU A 124 -7.98 3.80 -17.17
C GLU A 124 -7.09 2.66 -17.71
N GLY A 125 -6.82 1.67 -16.85
CA GLY A 125 -6.02 0.51 -17.21
C GLY A 125 -4.50 0.70 -17.19
N LYS A 126 -4.01 1.93 -17.01
CA LYS A 126 -2.58 2.26 -17.00
C LYS A 126 -2.05 2.35 -15.58
N ASN A 127 -0.81 1.89 -15.37
CA ASN A 127 -0.06 2.17 -14.15
C ASN A 127 0.27 3.66 -14.09
N MET A 128 -0.10 4.31 -13.00
CA MET A 128 0.15 5.73 -12.82
C MET A 128 1.27 6.04 -11.82
N LEU A 129 1.88 5.01 -11.22
CA LEU A 129 3.02 5.23 -10.33
C LEU A 129 4.23 5.74 -11.14
N THR A 130 4.67 6.96 -10.86
CA THR A 130 5.87 7.55 -11.45
C THR A 130 7.12 7.26 -10.62
N CYS A 131 6.95 7.00 -9.32
CA CYS A 131 8.01 6.61 -8.40
C CYS A 131 7.53 5.48 -7.46
N PRO A 132 7.43 4.21 -7.96
CA PRO A 132 7.01 3.09 -7.14
C PRO A 132 8.06 2.74 -6.07
N ILE A 133 7.58 2.28 -4.91
CA ILE A 133 8.41 1.75 -3.83
C ILE A 133 8.17 0.24 -3.75
N SER A 134 9.18 -0.57 -4.03
CA SER A 134 9.08 -2.02 -3.82
C SER A 134 9.17 -2.36 -2.34
N TYR A 135 8.25 -3.16 -1.84
CA TYR A 135 8.30 -3.65 -0.47
C TYR A 135 9.60 -4.45 -0.19
N GLU A 136 10.06 -5.18 -1.17
CA GLU A 136 11.25 -6.02 -1.11
C GLU A 136 12.55 -5.20 -1.01
N ASN A 137 12.52 -3.93 -1.43
CA ASN A 137 13.65 -2.98 -1.35
C ASN A 137 13.22 -1.64 -0.73
N ILE A 138 12.30 -1.69 0.22
CA ILE A 138 11.49 -0.56 0.68
C ILE A 138 12.32 0.65 1.13
N GLN A 139 13.41 0.45 1.86
CA GLN A 139 14.21 1.54 2.39
C GLN A 139 14.96 2.30 1.29
N ASN A 140 15.59 1.56 0.36
CA ASN A 140 16.34 2.21 -0.71
C ASN A 140 15.41 2.91 -1.72
N ASP A 141 14.26 2.31 -2.02
CA ASP A 141 13.30 2.92 -2.95
C ASP A 141 12.59 4.11 -2.28
N PHE A 142 12.38 4.06 -0.95
CA PHE A 142 11.90 5.22 -0.20
C PHE A 142 12.91 6.37 -0.22
N TYR A 143 14.20 6.10 -0.12
CA TYR A 143 15.23 7.14 -0.27
C TYR A 143 15.23 7.76 -1.68
N LYS A 144 15.08 6.95 -2.73
CA LYS A 144 14.93 7.47 -4.11
C LYS A 144 13.69 8.36 -4.24
N PHE A 145 12.58 7.96 -3.63
CA PHE A 145 11.37 8.78 -3.58
C PHE A 145 11.65 10.11 -2.87
N CYS A 146 12.31 10.10 -1.70
CA CYS A 146 12.66 11.33 -0.98
C CYS A 146 13.49 12.28 -1.85
N ASP A 147 14.51 11.75 -2.54
CA ASP A 147 15.33 12.53 -3.46
C ASP A 147 14.51 13.12 -4.60
N THR A 148 13.61 12.33 -5.17
CA THR A 148 12.76 12.75 -6.30
C THR A 148 11.86 13.91 -5.93
N VAL A 149 11.31 13.92 -4.71
CA VAL A 149 10.37 14.96 -4.26
C VAL A 149 11.02 16.05 -3.40
N GLY A 150 12.34 15.99 -3.22
CA GLY A 150 13.10 17.01 -2.49
C GLY A 150 12.82 17.06 -0.99
N ILE A 151 12.63 15.90 -0.35
CA ILE A 151 12.45 15.80 1.12
C ILE A 151 13.61 15.04 1.77
N GLU A 152 13.76 15.21 3.08
CA GLU A 152 14.81 14.56 3.85
C GLU A 152 14.65 13.03 3.84
N ARG A 153 15.77 12.30 3.66
CA ARG A 153 15.81 10.85 3.80
C ARG A 153 15.72 10.47 5.28
N GLU A 154 14.75 9.63 5.60
CA GLU A 154 14.58 9.07 6.93
C GLU A 154 14.48 7.54 6.89
N GLU A 155 14.93 6.88 7.96
CA GLU A 155 14.70 5.46 8.11
C GLU A 155 13.21 5.18 8.39
N LEU A 156 12.68 4.20 7.67
CA LEU A 156 11.31 3.76 7.90
C LEU A 156 11.20 3.00 9.22
N PRO A 157 10.24 3.34 10.09
CA PRO A 157 10.04 2.63 11.33
C PRO A 157 9.65 1.17 11.03
N LYS A 158 10.23 0.22 11.78
CA LYS A 158 9.81 -1.19 11.75
C LYS A 158 8.40 -1.29 12.32
N ALA A 159 7.40 -1.19 11.46
CA ALA A 159 5.99 -1.23 11.85
C ALA A 159 5.34 -2.54 11.41
N ASN A 160 4.49 -3.10 12.28
CA ASN A 160 3.55 -4.17 11.95
C ASN A 160 4.15 -5.49 11.41
N VAL A 161 5.33 -5.89 11.90
CA VAL A 161 5.83 -7.26 11.64
C VAL A 161 4.93 -8.24 12.39
N SER A 162 4.19 -9.07 11.66
CA SER A 162 3.35 -10.09 12.28
C SER A 162 4.21 -11.12 13.00
N LYS A 163 4.12 -11.18 14.33
CA LYS A 163 4.78 -12.20 15.15
C LYS A 163 4.32 -13.63 14.83
N LYS A 164 3.19 -13.78 14.15
CA LYS A 164 2.59 -15.08 13.77
C LYS A 164 3.14 -15.61 12.44
N LYS A 165 3.76 -14.77 11.63
CA LYS A 165 4.42 -15.18 10.40
C LYS A 165 5.82 -15.71 10.73
N THR A 166 5.95 -17.02 10.87
CA THR A 166 7.17 -17.71 11.34
C THR A 166 8.02 -18.30 10.21
N LYS A 167 7.49 -18.34 8.98
CA LYS A 167 8.13 -18.93 7.80
C LYS A 167 8.23 -17.90 6.67
N HIS A 168 9.03 -18.20 5.66
CA HIS A 168 8.98 -17.47 4.40
C HIS A 168 7.59 -17.66 3.74
N PHE A 169 7.09 -16.64 3.04
CA PHE A 169 5.72 -16.70 2.51
C PHE A 169 5.51 -17.88 1.55
N SER A 170 6.50 -18.25 0.75
CA SER A 170 6.40 -19.35 -0.21
C SER A 170 6.06 -20.71 0.42
N GLU A 171 6.50 -20.95 1.65
CA GLU A 171 6.25 -22.22 2.36
C GLU A 171 4.78 -22.45 2.71
N TYR A 172 4.01 -21.37 2.88
CA TYR A 172 2.57 -21.50 3.16
C TYR A 172 1.77 -21.98 1.96
N TYR A 173 2.28 -21.80 0.75
CA TYR A 173 1.62 -22.22 -0.49
C TYR A 173 1.89 -23.68 -0.83
N THR A 174 2.97 -24.26 -0.34
CA THR A 174 3.24 -25.70 -0.44
C THR A 174 2.12 -26.50 0.25
N ASP A 175 1.66 -26.00 1.40
CA ASP A 175 0.59 -26.64 2.15
C ASP A 175 -0.81 -26.32 1.57
N CYS A 176 -0.96 -25.24 0.80
CA CYS A 176 -2.23 -24.74 0.27
C CYS A 176 -2.17 -24.39 -1.22
N PRO A 177 -1.98 -25.38 -2.13
CA PRO A 177 -1.78 -25.11 -3.56
C PRO A 177 -2.98 -24.46 -4.26
N SER A 178 -4.19 -24.64 -3.74
CA SER A 178 -5.40 -23.96 -4.24
C SER A 178 -5.31 -22.43 -4.08
N VAL A 179 -4.65 -21.97 -3.01
CA VAL A 179 -4.43 -20.52 -2.77
C VAL A 179 -3.42 -19.95 -3.77
N ASP A 180 -2.37 -20.69 -4.13
CA ASP A 180 -1.44 -20.27 -5.20
C ASP A 180 -2.18 -20.03 -6.51
N SER A 181 -3.00 -21.00 -6.93
CA SER A 181 -3.81 -20.89 -8.15
C SER A 181 -4.78 -19.70 -8.10
N LEU A 182 -5.40 -19.48 -6.94
CA LEU A 182 -6.28 -18.34 -6.72
C LEU A 182 -5.54 -17.01 -6.87
N ILE A 183 -4.32 -16.90 -6.31
CA ILE A 183 -3.52 -15.67 -6.39
C ILE A 183 -3.13 -15.39 -7.82
N ARG A 184 -2.62 -16.37 -8.57
CA ARG A 184 -2.28 -16.21 -9.99
C ARG A 184 -3.43 -15.65 -10.80
N LYS A 185 -4.62 -16.20 -10.61
CA LYS A 185 -5.82 -15.74 -11.31
C LYS A 185 -6.30 -14.37 -10.84
N LYS A 186 -6.37 -14.15 -9.53
CA LYS A 186 -6.97 -12.92 -8.96
C LYS A 186 -6.07 -11.70 -9.11
N PHE A 187 -4.77 -11.88 -8.97
CA PHE A 187 -3.78 -10.80 -9.01
C PHE A 187 -2.93 -10.82 -10.29
N GLU A 188 -3.42 -11.47 -11.36
CA GLU A 188 -2.75 -11.53 -12.67
C GLU A 188 -2.26 -10.14 -13.11
N ARG A 189 -3.13 -9.12 -13.03
CA ARG A 189 -2.75 -7.74 -13.38
C ARG A 189 -1.68 -7.14 -12.45
N ASP A 190 -1.67 -7.49 -11.17
CA ASP A 190 -0.61 -7.06 -10.26
C ASP A 190 0.72 -7.73 -10.63
N ILE A 191 0.68 -9.02 -10.97
CA ILE A 191 1.84 -9.81 -11.40
C ILE A 191 2.44 -9.18 -12.66
N ASP A 192 1.62 -8.99 -13.69
CA ASP A 192 2.06 -8.44 -14.99
C ASP A 192 2.56 -7.00 -14.86
N MET A 193 1.80 -6.15 -14.14
CA MET A 193 2.10 -4.72 -14.04
C MET A 193 3.33 -4.40 -13.22
N PHE A 194 3.61 -5.20 -12.20
CA PHE A 194 4.72 -4.96 -11.25
C PHE A 194 5.86 -5.97 -11.36
N GLY A 195 5.77 -6.94 -12.26
CA GLY A 195 6.87 -7.87 -12.60
C GLY A 195 7.15 -8.94 -11.55
N TYR A 196 6.11 -9.57 -10.98
CA TYR A 196 6.23 -10.65 -9.99
C TYR A 196 6.12 -12.06 -10.59
#